data_7c552d10553706a1557c855ca40c8184
#
_entry.id   7c552d10553706a1557c855ca40c8184
#
_cell.length_a   1.000
_cell.length_b   1.000
_cell.length_c   1.000
_cell.angle_alpha   90.00
_cell.angle_beta   90.00
_cell.angle_gamma   90.00
#
_symmetry.space_group_name_H-M   'P 1'
#
loop_
_entity.id
_entity.type
_entity.pdbx_description
1 polymer ?
#
loop_
_entity_poly.entity_id
_entity_poly.type
_entity_poly.pdbx_seq_one_letter_code
_entity_poly.pdbx_strand_id
1 'polypeptide(L)'
;MLGRRQIREKVIESLYSYHQNPIKFDVLEKNMFSEIDKIYHLYIYQLNFLVALKDLAERQIEIGKKKYIKSENDTNPNQKFITNKVLLKLEENDERLSFTSKHQDLKWDIYDELLVKTFQRMTAGKRYQDFMKEESSSFEEDQKFIGKLFLRYIAENEDFHEHLEEKEMSWADDFHISNSMIQKTIGFFKENEPSHTLIKMIKDEEDRNFARRLLKETLNHWEETEKKLETKLENWDLERISLLDKIILITAMSEIDYFPLTPARVIINEYIEISKVFSTDRSNIFINGILDKYTKDINRN
;
A
#
# COMPACT_ATOMS: atom_id res chain seq x y z
N MET A 1 8.77 2.45 0.27
CA MET A 1 9.15 1.17 0.89
C MET A 1 8.16 0.86 1.99
N LEU A 2 7.87 -0.40 2.19
CA LEU A 2 7.20 -0.88 3.37
C LEU A 2 7.99 -0.46 4.62
N GLY A 3 7.30 0.11 5.60
CA GLY A 3 7.89 0.24 6.92
C GLY A 3 7.95 -1.12 7.60
N ARG A 4 8.76 -1.27 8.64
CA ARG A 4 8.79 -2.51 9.42
C ARG A 4 7.45 -2.87 10.06
N ARG A 5 6.52 -1.91 10.20
CA ARG A 5 5.14 -2.16 10.63
C ARG A 5 4.40 -3.02 9.62
N GLN A 6 4.39 -2.64 8.35
CA GLN A 6 3.72 -3.40 7.29
C GLN A 6 4.33 -4.81 7.12
N ILE A 7 5.64 -4.94 7.34
CA ILE A 7 6.27 -6.27 7.37
C ILE A 7 5.72 -7.12 8.51
N ARG A 8 5.55 -6.55 9.72
CA ARG A 8 4.90 -7.24 10.85
C ARG A 8 3.47 -7.63 10.55
N GLU A 9 2.72 -6.75 9.88
CA GLU A 9 1.35 -7.02 9.42
C GLU A 9 1.32 -8.27 8.54
N LYS A 10 2.19 -8.36 7.53
CA LYS A 10 2.29 -9.53 6.65
C LYS A 10 2.75 -10.81 7.36
N VAL A 11 3.58 -10.70 8.38
CA VAL A 11 3.94 -11.84 9.24
C VAL A 11 2.72 -12.31 10.05
N ILE A 12 1.93 -11.40 10.63
CA ILE A 12 0.71 -11.71 11.39
C ILE A 12 -0.32 -12.39 10.49
N GLU A 13 -0.57 -11.86 9.29
CA GLU A 13 -1.48 -12.46 8.29
C GLU A 13 -1.04 -13.88 7.93
N SER A 14 0.26 -14.07 7.71
CA SER A 14 0.83 -15.39 7.40
C SER A 14 0.68 -16.37 8.56
N LEU A 15 0.89 -15.93 9.80
CA LEU A 15 0.66 -16.73 10.99
C LEU A 15 -0.82 -17.09 11.17
N TYR A 16 -1.72 -16.14 10.89
CA TYR A 16 -3.15 -16.38 10.93
C TYR A 16 -3.55 -17.46 9.91
N SER A 17 -3.09 -17.34 8.66
CA SER A 17 -3.29 -18.35 7.62
C SER A 17 -2.74 -19.71 8.02
N TYR A 18 -1.54 -19.75 8.62
CA TYR A 18 -0.93 -20.97 9.11
C TYR A 18 -1.76 -21.66 10.19
N HIS A 19 -2.32 -20.91 11.14
CA HIS A 19 -3.18 -21.49 12.18
C HIS A 19 -4.52 -22.01 11.66
N GLN A 20 -5.03 -21.44 10.57
CA GLN A 20 -6.23 -21.96 9.89
C GLN A 20 -5.93 -23.23 9.08
N ASN A 21 -4.77 -23.27 8.42
CA ASN A 21 -4.36 -24.40 7.60
C ASN A 21 -2.83 -24.58 7.64
N PRO A 22 -2.30 -25.40 8.55
CA PRO A 22 -0.86 -25.58 8.69
C PRO A 22 -0.19 -26.14 7.44
N ILE A 23 0.86 -25.48 6.99
CA ILE A 23 1.68 -25.84 5.82
C ILE A 23 3.15 -25.84 6.20
N LYS A 24 4.03 -26.38 5.32
CA LYS A 24 5.48 -26.34 5.55
C LYS A 24 6.01 -24.89 5.58
N PHE A 25 6.99 -24.64 6.45
CA PHE A 25 7.59 -23.31 6.61
C PHE A 25 8.03 -22.68 5.31
N ASP A 26 8.74 -23.42 4.44
CA ASP A 26 9.23 -22.87 3.17
C ASP A 26 8.10 -22.41 2.25
N VAL A 27 6.95 -23.10 2.29
CA VAL A 27 5.75 -22.71 1.52
C VAL A 27 5.12 -21.47 2.14
N LEU A 28 5.00 -21.41 3.46
CA LEU A 28 4.46 -20.27 4.19
C LEU A 28 5.30 -19.01 3.96
N GLU A 29 6.63 -19.12 4.05
CA GLU A 29 7.56 -18.04 3.76
C GLU A 29 7.41 -17.54 2.33
N LYS A 30 7.36 -18.45 1.36
CA LYS A 30 7.17 -18.10 -0.06
C LYS A 30 5.85 -17.37 -0.27
N ASN A 31 4.78 -17.84 0.35
CA ASN A 31 3.46 -17.20 0.26
C ASN A 31 3.50 -15.79 0.85
N MET A 32 4.10 -15.61 2.03
CA MET A 32 4.26 -14.29 2.66
C MET A 32 4.96 -13.30 1.74
N PHE A 33 6.07 -13.70 1.11
CA PHE A 33 6.77 -12.82 0.17
C PHE A 33 5.96 -12.57 -1.10
N SER A 34 5.19 -13.55 -1.57
CA SER A 34 4.28 -13.38 -2.70
C SER A 34 3.20 -12.33 -2.41
N GLU A 35 2.62 -12.33 -1.19
CA GLU A 35 1.65 -11.30 -0.78
C GLU A 35 2.30 -9.91 -0.70
N ILE A 36 3.53 -9.82 -0.19
CA ILE A 36 4.28 -8.56 -0.22
C ILE A 36 4.51 -8.07 -1.66
N ASP A 37 4.84 -8.96 -2.58
CA ASP A 37 5.04 -8.61 -3.99
C ASP A 37 3.73 -8.14 -4.66
N LYS A 38 2.57 -8.67 -4.27
CA LYS A 38 1.25 -8.21 -4.75
C LYS A 38 0.97 -6.74 -4.44
N ILE A 39 1.47 -6.21 -3.31
CA ILE A 39 1.35 -4.78 -3.01
C ILE A 39 2.08 -3.94 -4.07
N TYR A 40 3.24 -4.43 -4.56
CA TYR A 40 3.96 -3.74 -5.62
C TYR A 40 3.20 -3.81 -6.96
N HIS A 41 2.53 -4.93 -7.25
CA HIS A 41 1.64 -5.03 -8.42
C HIS A 41 0.52 -4.00 -8.33
N LEU A 42 -0.14 -3.88 -7.17
CA LEU A 42 -1.18 -2.87 -6.93
C LEU A 42 -0.64 -1.45 -7.13
N TYR A 43 0.53 -1.16 -6.57
CA TYR A 43 1.17 0.15 -6.71
C TYR A 43 1.44 0.50 -8.19
N ILE A 44 2.00 -0.42 -8.97
CA ILE A 44 2.23 -0.22 -10.40
C ILE A 44 0.91 -0.12 -11.18
N TYR A 45 -0.09 -0.91 -10.82
CA TYR A 45 -1.42 -0.88 -11.43
C TYR A 45 -2.08 0.49 -11.30
N GLN A 46 -2.00 1.10 -10.12
CA GLN A 46 -2.52 2.45 -9.87
C GLN A 46 -1.68 3.54 -10.58
N LEU A 47 -0.36 3.40 -10.65
CA LEU A 47 0.47 4.31 -11.46
C LEU A 47 0.13 4.23 -12.94
N ASN A 48 -0.11 3.01 -13.46
CA ASN A 48 -0.55 2.80 -14.82
C ASN A 48 -1.94 3.41 -15.08
N PHE A 49 -2.83 3.42 -14.08
CA PHE A 49 -4.12 4.10 -14.20
C PHE A 49 -3.99 5.61 -14.38
N LEU A 50 -3.07 6.26 -13.66
CA LEU A 50 -2.79 7.69 -13.82
C LEU A 50 -2.28 8.00 -15.24
N VAL A 51 -1.39 7.16 -15.78
CA VAL A 51 -0.89 7.31 -17.15
C VAL A 51 -2.02 7.06 -18.16
N ALA A 52 -2.84 6.03 -17.96
CA ALA A 52 -3.97 5.74 -18.84
C ALA A 52 -5.02 6.86 -18.88
N LEU A 53 -5.22 7.60 -17.78
CA LEU A 53 -6.06 8.83 -17.81
C LEU A 53 -5.48 9.90 -18.73
N LYS A 54 -4.14 10.06 -18.75
CA LYS A 54 -3.46 10.96 -19.68
C LYS A 54 -3.62 10.48 -21.12
N ASP A 55 -3.39 9.19 -21.38
CA ASP A 55 -3.51 8.59 -22.72
C ASP A 55 -4.93 8.75 -23.27
N LEU A 56 -5.96 8.57 -22.41
CA LEU A 56 -7.35 8.82 -22.78
C LEU A 56 -7.60 10.29 -23.15
N ALA A 57 -7.03 11.23 -22.39
CA ALA A 57 -7.12 12.67 -22.71
C ALA A 57 -6.47 13.00 -24.05
N GLU A 58 -5.28 12.48 -24.33
CA GLU A 58 -4.59 12.62 -25.62
C GLU A 58 -5.44 12.07 -26.76
N ARG A 59 -6.00 10.88 -26.56
CA ARG A 59 -6.86 10.25 -27.55
C ARG A 59 -8.11 11.07 -27.86
N GLN A 60 -8.72 11.67 -26.84
CA GLN A 60 -9.87 12.56 -27.05
C GLN A 60 -9.51 13.82 -27.85
N ILE A 61 -8.34 14.40 -27.57
CA ILE A 61 -7.82 15.54 -28.34
C ILE A 61 -7.60 15.13 -29.80
N GLU A 62 -6.99 13.97 -30.06
CA GLU A 62 -6.77 13.49 -31.43
C GLU A 62 -8.09 13.24 -32.20
N ILE A 63 -9.09 12.67 -31.51
CA ILE A 63 -10.43 12.46 -32.07
C ILE A 63 -11.07 13.81 -32.40
N GLY A 64 -10.98 14.78 -31.49
CA GLY A 64 -11.48 16.14 -31.70
C GLY A 64 -10.88 16.80 -32.98
N LYS A 65 -9.55 16.70 -33.12
CA LYS A 65 -8.84 17.25 -34.30
C LYS A 65 -9.28 16.64 -35.65
N LYS A 66 -9.79 15.40 -35.61
CA LYS A 66 -10.23 14.66 -36.81
C LYS A 66 -11.71 14.84 -37.15
N LYS A 67 -12.50 15.52 -36.30
CA LYS A 67 -13.92 15.78 -36.56
C LYS A 67 -14.11 16.63 -37.84
N TYR A 68 -15.16 16.35 -38.60
CA TYR A 68 -15.53 17.13 -39.76
C TYR A 68 -16.02 18.54 -39.37
N ILE A 69 -16.87 18.62 -38.32
CA ILE A 69 -17.31 19.89 -37.73
C ILE A 69 -16.55 20.02 -36.39
N LYS A 70 -15.64 20.97 -36.32
CA LYS A 70 -14.79 21.21 -35.13
C LYS A 70 -15.37 22.32 -34.29
N SER A 71 -15.41 22.11 -32.98
CA SER A 71 -15.60 23.17 -32.01
C SER A 71 -14.30 23.97 -31.82
N GLU A 72 -14.35 25.08 -31.11
CA GLU A 72 -13.17 25.85 -30.72
C GLU A 72 -12.15 24.98 -29.96
N ASN A 73 -12.65 24.16 -29.01
CA ASN A 73 -11.82 23.22 -28.29
C ASN A 73 -11.22 22.10 -29.15
N ASP A 74 -11.88 21.69 -30.22
CA ASP A 74 -11.32 20.70 -31.17
C ASP A 74 -10.21 21.31 -32.06
N THR A 75 -10.29 22.62 -32.31
CA THR A 75 -9.32 23.36 -33.16
C THR A 75 -8.09 23.76 -32.33
N ASN A 76 -8.30 24.24 -31.11
CA ASN A 76 -7.25 24.66 -30.20
C ASN A 76 -7.42 23.99 -28.81
N PRO A 77 -7.15 22.68 -28.70
CA PRO A 77 -7.38 21.93 -27.47
C PRO A 77 -6.41 22.36 -26.36
N ASN A 78 -6.95 22.50 -25.14
CA ASN A 78 -6.11 22.72 -23.97
C ASN A 78 -5.31 21.45 -23.68
N GLN A 79 -4.00 21.54 -23.71
CA GLN A 79 -3.08 20.41 -23.55
C GLN A 79 -2.49 20.33 -22.11
N LYS A 80 -2.86 21.22 -21.21
CA LYS A 80 -2.23 21.36 -19.89
C LYS A 80 -2.23 20.06 -19.08
N PHE A 81 -3.30 19.26 -19.14
CA PHE A 81 -3.35 17.97 -18.45
C PHE A 81 -2.37 16.96 -19.03
N ILE A 82 -2.32 16.84 -20.36
CA ILE A 82 -1.43 15.86 -21.02
C ILE A 82 0.04 16.26 -20.98
N THR A 83 0.32 17.55 -20.80
CA THR A 83 1.69 18.09 -20.64
C THR A 83 2.08 18.26 -19.16
N ASN A 84 1.26 17.78 -18.22
CA ASN A 84 1.58 17.81 -16.80
C ASN A 84 2.90 17.07 -16.53
N LYS A 85 3.86 17.78 -15.95
CA LYS A 85 5.25 17.30 -15.81
C LYS A 85 5.35 16.04 -14.93
N VAL A 86 4.43 15.82 -13.99
CA VAL A 86 4.40 14.63 -13.16
C VAL A 86 3.90 13.42 -13.95
N LEU A 87 2.85 13.60 -14.77
CA LEU A 87 2.35 12.53 -15.64
C LEU A 87 3.40 12.12 -16.67
N LEU A 88 4.11 13.08 -17.26
CA LEU A 88 5.20 12.80 -18.20
C LEU A 88 6.32 12.00 -17.51
N LYS A 89 6.72 12.39 -16.29
CA LYS A 89 7.71 11.62 -15.52
C LYS A 89 7.24 10.20 -15.19
N LEU A 90 5.97 10.01 -14.92
CA LEU A 90 5.40 8.67 -14.71
C LEU A 90 5.41 7.86 -16.00
N GLU A 91 5.02 8.47 -17.11
CA GLU A 91 4.97 7.84 -18.44
C GLU A 91 6.36 7.34 -18.88
N GLU A 92 7.40 8.13 -18.68
CA GLU A 92 8.79 7.84 -19.06
C GLU A 92 9.54 6.99 -18.03
N ASN A 93 8.90 6.60 -16.91
CA ASN A 93 9.59 5.88 -15.84
C ASN A 93 9.96 4.45 -16.25
N ASP A 94 11.28 4.19 -16.40
CA ASP A 94 11.82 2.91 -16.86
C ASP A 94 11.45 1.72 -15.97
N GLU A 95 11.40 1.91 -14.64
CA GLU A 95 11.04 0.83 -13.72
C GLU A 95 9.58 0.43 -13.89
N ARG A 96 8.66 1.42 -13.99
CA ARG A 96 7.25 1.19 -14.26
C ARG A 96 7.07 0.46 -15.60
N LEU A 97 7.71 0.96 -16.67
CA LEU A 97 7.63 0.40 -18.02
C LEU A 97 8.17 -1.04 -18.04
N SER A 98 9.35 -1.25 -17.46
CA SER A 98 9.98 -2.58 -17.39
C SER A 98 9.11 -3.56 -16.61
N PHE A 99 8.55 -3.15 -15.47
CA PHE A 99 7.68 -4.01 -14.67
C PHE A 99 6.37 -4.32 -15.39
N THR A 100 5.71 -3.31 -15.95
CA THR A 100 4.47 -3.46 -16.73
C THR A 100 4.65 -4.34 -17.97
N SER A 101 5.83 -4.30 -18.60
CA SER A 101 6.13 -5.15 -19.75
C SER A 101 6.15 -6.64 -19.42
N LYS A 102 6.55 -6.99 -18.19
CA LYS A 102 6.59 -8.37 -17.67
C LYS A 102 5.24 -8.82 -17.11
N HIS A 103 4.38 -7.88 -16.73
CA HIS A 103 3.08 -8.10 -16.10
C HIS A 103 1.99 -7.39 -16.90
N GLN A 104 1.56 -8.02 -18.01
CA GLN A 104 0.62 -7.42 -18.96
C GLN A 104 -0.77 -7.18 -18.36
N ASP A 105 -1.13 -7.93 -17.33
CA ASP A 105 -2.37 -7.80 -16.54
C ASP A 105 -2.46 -6.50 -15.74
N LEU A 106 -1.32 -5.78 -15.61
CA LEU A 106 -1.26 -4.47 -14.96
C LEU A 106 -1.50 -3.29 -15.92
N LYS A 107 -1.72 -3.55 -17.20
CA LYS A 107 -2.07 -2.52 -18.19
C LYS A 107 -3.55 -2.18 -18.11
N TRP A 108 -3.84 -0.92 -18.39
CA TRP A 108 -5.20 -0.44 -18.57
C TRP A 108 -5.53 -0.31 -20.05
N ASP A 109 -6.72 -0.75 -20.42
CA ASP A 109 -7.29 -0.39 -21.73
C ASP A 109 -7.86 1.03 -21.62
N ILE A 110 -7.54 1.90 -22.55
CA ILE A 110 -8.06 3.27 -22.59
C ILE A 110 -9.59 3.34 -22.78
N TYR A 111 -10.22 2.23 -23.16
CA TYR A 111 -11.66 2.11 -23.28
C TYR A 111 -12.30 1.36 -22.10
N ASP A 112 -11.53 1.01 -21.08
CA ASP A 112 -12.03 0.43 -19.85
C ASP A 112 -13.12 1.33 -19.24
N GLU A 113 -14.23 0.71 -18.81
CA GLU A 113 -15.41 1.44 -18.35
C GLU A 113 -15.09 2.28 -17.09
N LEU A 114 -14.34 1.72 -16.15
CA LEU A 114 -13.93 2.41 -14.93
C LEU A 114 -13.02 3.60 -15.24
N LEU A 115 -12.07 3.42 -16.17
CA LEU A 115 -11.18 4.48 -16.60
C LEU A 115 -11.95 5.64 -17.25
N VAL A 116 -12.88 5.32 -18.16
CA VAL A 116 -13.71 6.30 -18.85
C VAL A 116 -14.64 7.04 -17.88
N LYS A 117 -15.31 6.32 -16.96
CA LYS A 117 -16.14 6.94 -15.92
C LYS A 117 -15.34 7.86 -15.01
N THR A 118 -14.17 7.40 -14.56
CA THR A 118 -13.29 8.19 -13.71
C THR A 118 -12.82 9.46 -14.43
N PHE A 119 -12.44 9.36 -15.69
CA PHE A 119 -12.04 10.50 -16.52
C PHE A 119 -13.19 11.52 -16.66
N GLN A 120 -14.40 11.07 -16.94
CA GLN A 120 -15.58 11.93 -17.05
C GLN A 120 -15.88 12.66 -15.73
N ARG A 121 -15.87 11.94 -14.59
CA ARG A 121 -16.06 12.54 -13.25
C ARG A 121 -14.96 13.56 -12.94
N MET A 122 -13.71 13.24 -13.29
CA MET A 122 -12.55 14.10 -13.09
C MET A 122 -12.67 15.40 -13.88
N THR A 123 -12.96 15.32 -15.18
CA THR A 123 -13.04 16.48 -16.08
C THR A 123 -14.24 17.38 -15.79
N ALA A 124 -15.34 16.83 -15.29
CA ALA A 124 -16.49 17.59 -14.81
C ALA A 124 -16.22 18.27 -13.45
N GLY A 125 -15.20 17.85 -12.71
CA GLY A 125 -14.88 18.36 -11.39
C GLY A 125 -14.32 19.78 -11.41
N LYS A 126 -14.79 20.63 -10.49
CA LYS A 126 -14.34 22.02 -10.37
C LYS A 126 -12.81 22.17 -10.30
N ARG A 127 -12.15 21.30 -9.54
CA ARG A 127 -10.67 21.35 -9.39
C ARG A 127 -9.93 21.14 -10.72
N TYR A 128 -10.40 20.20 -11.55
CA TYR A 128 -9.84 19.98 -12.88
C TYR A 128 -10.08 21.21 -13.75
N GLN A 129 -11.31 21.72 -13.78
CA GLN A 129 -11.67 22.90 -14.57
C GLN A 129 -10.87 24.14 -14.15
N ASP A 130 -10.69 24.37 -12.85
CA ASP A 130 -9.91 25.50 -12.35
C ASP A 130 -8.43 25.35 -12.70
N PHE A 131 -7.85 24.15 -12.60
CA PHE A 131 -6.48 23.89 -13.06
C PHE A 131 -6.30 24.13 -14.54
N MET A 132 -7.28 23.73 -15.36
CA MET A 132 -7.22 23.90 -16.83
C MET A 132 -7.43 25.34 -17.31
N LYS A 133 -7.97 26.25 -16.48
CA LYS A 133 -8.15 27.68 -16.82
C LYS A 133 -6.84 28.47 -16.82
N GLU A 134 -5.90 28.08 -15.97
CA GLU A 134 -4.58 28.73 -15.90
C GLU A 134 -3.75 28.36 -17.13
N GLU A 135 -3.06 29.32 -17.75
CA GLU A 135 -2.28 29.11 -18.98
C GLU A 135 -1.07 28.18 -18.74
N SER A 136 -0.46 28.25 -17.57
CA SER A 136 0.71 27.47 -17.22
C SER A 136 0.63 27.01 -15.77
N SER A 137 1.50 26.10 -15.37
CA SER A 137 1.69 25.67 -14.00
C SER A 137 3.18 25.44 -13.68
N SER A 138 3.57 25.71 -12.45
CA SER A 138 4.86 25.27 -11.93
C SER A 138 4.87 23.75 -11.71
N PHE A 139 6.06 23.20 -11.52
CA PHE A 139 6.18 21.76 -11.19
C PHE A 139 5.45 21.41 -9.89
N GLU A 140 5.55 22.26 -8.88
CA GLU A 140 4.89 22.09 -7.59
C GLU A 140 3.35 22.13 -7.70
N GLU A 141 2.81 22.96 -8.61
CA GLU A 141 1.37 22.99 -8.87
C GLU A 141 0.92 21.74 -9.61
N ASP A 142 1.67 21.27 -10.59
CA ASP A 142 1.46 19.99 -11.27
C ASP A 142 1.44 18.83 -10.28
N GLN A 143 2.41 18.80 -9.37
CA GLN A 143 2.56 17.78 -8.32
C GLN A 143 1.37 17.78 -7.36
N LYS A 144 0.99 18.96 -6.86
CA LYS A 144 -0.17 19.13 -5.98
C LYS A 144 -1.48 18.75 -6.68
N PHE A 145 -1.58 19.08 -7.98
CA PHE A 145 -2.77 18.74 -8.76
C PHE A 145 -2.92 17.24 -8.90
N ILE A 146 -1.87 16.52 -9.37
CA ILE A 146 -1.91 15.07 -9.55
C ILE A 146 -2.10 14.34 -8.22
N GLY A 147 -1.43 14.77 -7.14
CA GLY A 147 -1.62 14.19 -5.81
C GLY A 147 -3.06 14.28 -5.31
N LYS A 148 -3.71 15.43 -5.50
CA LYS A 148 -5.13 15.64 -5.11
C LYS A 148 -6.11 14.94 -6.05
N LEU A 149 -5.76 14.83 -7.34
CA LEU A 149 -6.53 14.06 -8.32
C LEU A 149 -6.54 12.58 -7.93
N PHE A 150 -5.37 12.03 -7.65
CA PHE A 150 -5.24 10.64 -7.21
C PHE A 150 -6.09 10.36 -5.96
N LEU A 151 -5.98 11.20 -4.93
CA LEU A 151 -6.77 11.02 -3.71
C LEU A 151 -8.27 11.03 -4.01
N ARG A 152 -8.75 12.03 -4.76
CA ARG A 152 -10.19 12.24 -4.96
C ARG A 152 -10.85 11.25 -5.89
N TYR A 153 -10.16 10.85 -6.96
CA TYR A 153 -10.78 10.08 -8.05
C TYR A 153 -10.30 8.63 -8.14
N ILE A 154 -9.27 8.26 -7.37
CA ILE A 154 -8.76 6.89 -7.31
C ILE A 154 -8.84 6.36 -5.87
N ALA A 155 -8.15 6.99 -4.92
CA ALA A 155 -8.08 6.51 -3.54
C ALA A 155 -9.42 6.58 -2.78
N GLU A 156 -10.29 7.56 -3.06
CA GLU A 156 -11.62 7.72 -2.47
C GLU A 156 -12.75 7.20 -3.40
N ASN A 157 -12.42 6.45 -4.45
CA ASN A 157 -13.40 5.98 -5.43
C ASN A 157 -13.86 4.57 -5.11
N GLU A 158 -15.12 4.41 -4.69
CA GLU A 158 -15.72 3.12 -4.35
C GLU A 158 -15.71 2.15 -5.55
N ASP A 159 -16.06 2.61 -6.78
CA ASP A 159 -16.01 1.78 -7.98
C ASP A 159 -14.60 1.24 -8.24
N PHE A 160 -13.55 2.01 -7.87
CA PHE A 160 -12.17 1.58 -8.01
C PHE A 160 -11.80 0.53 -6.95
N HIS A 161 -12.29 0.67 -5.72
CA HIS A 161 -12.11 -0.32 -4.66
C HIS A 161 -12.76 -1.67 -5.04
N GLU A 162 -14.01 -1.64 -5.48
CA GLU A 162 -14.73 -2.85 -5.93
C GLU A 162 -13.97 -3.54 -7.07
N HIS A 163 -13.50 -2.78 -8.05
CA HIS A 163 -12.69 -3.32 -9.14
C HIS A 163 -11.39 -3.99 -8.67
N LEU A 164 -10.70 -3.40 -7.67
CA LEU A 164 -9.48 -3.98 -7.12
C LEU A 164 -9.77 -5.28 -6.38
N GLU A 165 -10.83 -5.34 -5.58
CA GLU A 165 -11.25 -6.52 -4.84
C GLU A 165 -11.63 -7.68 -5.78
N GLU A 166 -12.34 -7.37 -6.87
CA GLU A 166 -12.67 -8.36 -7.91
C GLU A 166 -11.42 -8.88 -8.65
N LYS A 167 -10.43 -8.01 -8.87
CA LYS A 167 -9.22 -8.37 -9.60
C LYS A 167 -8.25 -9.19 -8.77
N GLU A 168 -8.04 -8.80 -7.52
CA GLU A 168 -7.17 -9.49 -6.56
C GLU A 168 -7.63 -9.14 -5.14
N MET A 169 -8.23 -10.08 -4.44
CA MET A 169 -8.85 -9.86 -3.13
C MET A 169 -7.90 -9.24 -2.10
N SER A 170 -6.62 -9.65 -2.10
CA SER A 170 -5.61 -9.12 -1.18
C SER A 170 -5.31 -7.63 -1.40
N TRP A 171 -5.64 -7.09 -2.57
CA TRP A 171 -5.45 -5.66 -2.86
C TRP A 171 -6.37 -4.75 -2.06
N ALA A 172 -7.55 -5.24 -1.66
CA ALA A 172 -8.47 -4.48 -0.82
C ALA A 172 -7.84 -4.12 0.53
N ASP A 173 -7.18 -5.08 1.17
CA ASP A 173 -6.52 -4.88 2.47
C ASP A 173 -5.28 -3.98 2.34
N ASP A 174 -4.53 -4.10 1.24
CA ASP A 174 -3.26 -3.40 1.02
C ASP A 174 -3.41 -2.02 0.34
N PHE A 175 -4.63 -1.62 0.01
CA PHE A 175 -4.91 -0.40 -0.75
C PHE A 175 -4.36 0.87 -0.07
N HIS A 176 -4.48 0.97 1.24
CA HIS A 176 -3.97 2.10 2.02
C HIS A 176 -2.44 2.23 1.95
N ILE A 177 -1.72 1.10 1.88
CA ILE A 177 -0.25 1.05 1.75
C ILE A 177 0.14 1.59 0.37
N SER A 178 -0.48 1.05 -0.67
CA SER A 178 -0.23 1.45 -2.05
C SER A 178 -0.55 2.93 -2.28
N ASN A 179 -1.67 3.45 -1.76
CA ASN A 179 -2.04 4.86 -1.81
C ASN A 179 -0.97 5.76 -1.19
N SER A 180 -0.43 5.36 -0.02
CA SER A 180 0.67 6.08 0.63
C SER A 180 1.94 6.08 -0.22
N MET A 181 2.25 4.96 -0.89
CA MET A 181 3.40 4.87 -1.80
C MET A 181 3.24 5.81 -2.99
N ILE A 182 2.07 5.88 -3.61
CA ILE A 182 1.81 6.77 -4.75
C ILE A 182 1.96 8.23 -4.34
N GLN A 183 1.37 8.63 -3.20
CA GLN A 183 1.53 10.00 -2.70
C GLN A 183 3.00 10.37 -2.47
N LYS A 184 3.78 9.46 -1.88
CA LYS A 184 5.22 9.66 -1.70
C LYS A 184 5.97 9.71 -3.03
N THR A 185 5.63 8.85 -3.99
CA THR A 185 6.27 8.85 -5.32
C THR A 185 6.04 10.17 -6.03
N ILE A 186 4.79 10.65 -6.07
CA ILE A 186 4.46 11.96 -6.62
C ILE A 186 5.25 13.05 -5.88
N GLY A 187 5.31 13.01 -4.54
CA GLY A 187 6.02 14.00 -3.72
C GLY A 187 7.55 13.99 -3.87
N PHE A 188 8.15 12.87 -4.26
CA PHE A 188 9.59 12.75 -4.44
C PHE A 188 10.10 13.20 -5.82
N PHE A 189 9.24 13.32 -6.80
CA PHE A 189 9.65 13.83 -8.10
C PHE A 189 10.14 15.27 -8.00
N LYS A 190 11.22 15.57 -8.74
CA LYS A 190 11.79 16.90 -8.84
C LYS A 190 11.87 17.28 -10.32
N GLU A 191 11.69 18.55 -10.62
CA GLU A 191 11.58 19.05 -11.99
C GLU A 191 12.82 18.70 -12.85
N ASN A 192 14.00 18.98 -12.32
CA ASN A 192 15.27 18.89 -13.07
C ASN A 192 16.01 17.54 -12.88
N GLU A 193 15.40 16.59 -12.19
CA GLU A 193 15.99 15.25 -12.02
C GLU A 193 15.26 14.26 -12.95
N PRO A 194 15.94 13.26 -13.54
CA PRO A 194 15.27 12.23 -14.32
C PRO A 194 14.22 11.52 -13.46
N SER A 195 13.27 10.84 -14.10
CA SER A 195 12.26 10.08 -13.36
C SER A 195 12.96 9.06 -12.45
N HIS A 196 12.75 9.24 -11.14
CA HIS A 196 13.47 8.47 -10.14
C HIS A 196 12.99 7.04 -10.02
N THR A 197 13.85 6.25 -9.40
CA THR A 197 13.55 4.93 -8.86
C THR A 197 12.21 4.96 -8.12
N LEU A 198 11.33 4.06 -8.49
CA LEU A 198 10.06 3.87 -7.80
C LEU A 198 10.30 3.38 -6.36
N ILE A 199 9.30 3.54 -5.51
CA ILE A 199 9.39 3.08 -4.13
C ILE A 199 9.42 1.56 -4.10
N LYS A 200 10.53 0.99 -3.63
CA LYS A 200 10.66 -0.47 -3.42
C LYS A 200 9.81 -0.92 -2.25
N MET A 201 9.25 -2.12 -2.34
CA MET A 201 8.47 -2.72 -1.26
C MET A 201 9.37 -3.05 -0.07
N ILE A 202 10.39 -3.82 -0.29
CA ILE A 202 11.41 -4.16 0.69
C ILE A 202 12.64 -3.31 0.38
N LYS A 203 13.16 -2.62 1.39
CA LYS A 203 14.27 -1.67 1.23
C LYS A 203 15.54 -2.39 0.80
N ASP A 204 15.87 -3.45 1.53
CA ASP A 204 17.11 -4.18 1.40
C ASP A 204 16.95 -5.63 1.93
N GLU A 205 18.02 -6.38 1.88
CA GLU A 205 18.06 -7.75 2.38
C GLU A 205 17.90 -7.82 3.91
N GLU A 206 18.17 -6.73 4.64
CA GLU A 206 17.94 -6.67 6.08
C GLU A 206 16.45 -6.75 6.42
N ASP A 207 15.60 -5.99 5.72
CA ASP A 207 14.15 -6.03 5.91
C ASP A 207 13.55 -7.38 5.48
N ARG A 208 14.11 -8.00 4.42
CA ARG A 208 13.71 -9.35 4.01
C ARG A 208 14.07 -10.39 5.06
N ASN A 209 15.28 -10.29 5.61
CA ASN A 209 15.73 -11.17 6.69
C ASN A 209 14.96 -10.93 7.99
N PHE A 210 14.55 -9.70 8.26
CA PHE A 210 13.68 -9.38 9.39
C PHE A 210 12.33 -10.11 9.27
N ALA A 211 11.65 -10.03 8.12
CA ALA A 211 10.39 -10.71 7.88
C ALA A 211 10.50 -12.23 8.08
N ARG A 212 11.49 -12.84 7.40
CA ARG A 212 11.78 -14.27 7.50
C ARG A 212 12.06 -14.71 8.93
N ARG A 213 12.93 -13.98 9.63
CA ARG A 213 13.34 -14.30 10.98
C ARG A 213 12.19 -14.15 11.95
N LEU A 214 11.39 -13.08 11.84
CA LEU A 214 10.24 -12.88 12.72
C LEU A 214 9.21 -14.00 12.57
N LEU A 215 8.86 -14.37 11.33
CA LEU A 215 7.97 -15.51 11.07
C LEU A 215 8.53 -16.82 11.67
N LYS A 216 9.82 -17.09 11.45
CA LYS A 216 10.48 -18.32 11.92
C LYS A 216 10.57 -18.41 13.44
N GLU A 217 11.05 -17.34 14.10
CA GLU A 217 11.21 -17.34 15.55
C GLU A 217 9.85 -17.45 16.25
N THR A 218 8.82 -16.77 15.72
CA THR A 218 7.47 -16.88 16.27
C THR A 218 6.92 -18.30 16.18
N LEU A 219 7.07 -18.97 15.04
CA LEU A 219 6.61 -20.36 14.88
C LEU A 219 7.40 -21.35 15.72
N ASN A 220 8.74 -21.24 15.73
CA ASN A 220 9.59 -22.18 16.47
C ASN A 220 9.37 -22.12 17.98
N HIS A 221 9.00 -20.96 18.49
CA HIS A 221 8.82 -20.74 19.94
C HIS A 221 7.37 -20.50 20.33
N TRP A 222 6.42 -20.86 19.46
CA TRP A 222 4.99 -20.61 19.67
C TRP A 222 4.51 -21.15 21.03
N GLU A 223 4.68 -22.45 21.28
CA GLU A 223 4.21 -23.11 22.51
C GLU A 223 4.87 -22.55 23.77
N GLU A 224 6.17 -22.22 23.69
CA GLU A 224 6.89 -21.63 24.82
C GLU A 224 6.36 -20.23 25.13
N THR A 225 6.17 -19.41 24.09
CA THR A 225 5.70 -18.03 24.21
C THR A 225 4.22 -17.99 24.63
N GLU A 226 3.41 -18.93 24.16
CA GLU A 226 2.02 -19.08 24.60
C GLU A 226 1.92 -19.38 26.09
N LYS A 227 2.76 -20.28 26.62
CA LYS A 227 2.85 -20.55 28.09
C LYS A 227 3.29 -19.29 28.85
N LYS A 228 4.23 -18.51 28.33
CA LYS A 228 4.61 -17.22 28.93
C LYS A 228 3.44 -16.26 28.95
N LEU A 229 2.68 -16.16 27.85
CA LEU A 229 1.47 -15.35 27.75
C LEU A 229 0.44 -15.73 28.79
N GLU A 230 0.15 -17.03 28.98
CA GLU A 230 -0.78 -17.53 30.01
C GLU A 230 -0.43 -16.99 31.39
N THR A 231 0.85 -16.93 31.76
CA THR A 231 1.28 -16.39 33.07
C THR A 231 1.00 -14.91 33.27
N LYS A 232 0.71 -14.17 32.19
CA LYS A 232 0.41 -12.72 32.23
C LYS A 232 -1.09 -12.42 32.25
N LEU A 233 -1.92 -13.43 32.00
CA LEU A 233 -3.38 -13.32 31.97
C LEU A 233 -3.96 -13.50 33.40
N GLU A 234 -3.98 -12.42 34.20
CA GLU A 234 -4.49 -12.42 35.59
C GLU A 234 -6.00 -12.48 35.58
N ASN A 235 -6.86 -12.86 35.25
CA ASN A 235 -8.33 -12.85 35.21
C ASN A 235 -8.91 -13.09 33.79
N TRP A 236 -8.09 -13.55 32.89
CA TRP A 236 -8.48 -13.91 31.55
C TRP A 236 -8.09 -15.33 31.23
N ASP A 237 -9.01 -16.06 30.64
CA ASP A 237 -8.75 -17.40 30.12
C ASP A 237 -8.19 -17.24 28.69
N LEU A 238 -7.10 -17.95 28.37
CA LEU A 238 -6.48 -17.93 27.03
C LEU A 238 -7.48 -18.32 25.93
N GLU A 239 -8.44 -19.20 26.24
CA GLU A 239 -9.50 -19.61 25.31
C GLU A 239 -10.47 -18.48 24.93
N ARG A 240 -10.53 -17.40 25.71
CA ARG A 240 -11.39 -16.24 25.47
C ARG A 240 -10.73 -15.17 24.61
N ILE A 241 -9.43 -15.27 24.36
CA ILE A 241 -8.70 -14.34 23.53
C ILE A 241 -8.94 -14.72 22.06
N SER A 242 -9.25 -13.73 21.22
CA SER A 242 -9.36 -13.98 19.78
C SER A 242 -8.06 -14.55 19.23
N LEU A 243 -8.13 -15.43 18.23
CA LEU A 243 -6.93 -15.98 17.59
C LEU A 243 -6.01 -14.87 17.09
N LEU A 244 -6.58 -13.80 16.58
CA LEU A 244 -5.82 -12.67 16.03
C LEU A 244 -5.06 -11.90 17.13
N ASP A 245 -5.71 -11.60 18.26
CA ASP A 245 -5.04 -10.95 19.41
C ASP A 245 -3.94 -11.85 20.00
N LYS A 246 -4.18 -13.16 20.04
CA LYS A 246 -3.17 -14.14 20.46
C LYS A 246 -1.97 -14.12 19.52
N ILE A 247 -2.17 -14.13 18.22
CA ILE A 247 -1.08 -14.05 17.23
C ILE A 247 -0.30 -12.75 17.40
N ILE A 248 -0.99 -11.61 17.53
CA ILE A 248 -0.35 -10.31 17.74
C ILE A 248 0.53 -10.33 18.99
N LEU A 249 0.00 -10.83 20.11
CA LEU A 249 0.73 -10.92 21.38
C LEU A 249 1.95 -11.84 21.29
N ILE A 250 1.78 -13.05 20.76
CA ILE A 250 2.87 -14.03 20.64
C ILE A 250 3.95 -13.51 19.68
N THR A 251 3.57 -12.87 18.58
CA THR A 251 4.53 -12.28 17.64
C THR A 251 5.31 -11.13 18.29
N ALA A 252 4.63 -10.26 19.03
CA ALA A 252 5.26 -9.16 19.76
C ALA A 252 6.24 -9.67 20.83
N MET A 253 5.83 -10.67 21.63
CA MET A 253 6.68 -11.28 22.65
C MET A 253 7.88 -11.98 22.03
N SER A 254 7.70 -12.69 20.90
CA SER A 254 8.80 -13.31 20.15
C SER A 254 9.77 -12.25 19.60
N GLU A 255 9.26 -11.12 19.07
CA GLU A 255 10.14 -10.03 18.63
C GLU A 255 10.90 -9.42 19.82
N ILE A 256 10.24 -9.22 20.97
CA ILE A 256 10.91 -8.75 22.17
C ILE A 256 12.02 -9.73 22.57
N ASP A 257 11.81 -11.03 22.57
CA ASP A 257 12.80 -12.02 23.01
C ASP A 257 13.97 -12.18 22.03
N TYR A 258 13.69 -12.23 20.73
CA TYR A 258 14.68 -12.64 19.72
C TYR A 258 15.27 -11.49 18.90
N PHE A 259 14.82 -10.23 19.09
CA PHE A 259 15.36 -9.06 18.39
C PHE A 259 15.92 -8.02 19.37
N PRO A 260 17.06 -8.28 20.00
CA PRO A 260 17.60 -7.46 21.08
C PRO A 260 17.98 -6.03 20.65
N LEU A 261 18.21 -5.79 19.38
CA LEU A 261 18.59 -4.47 18.87
C LEU A 261 17.40 -3.50 18.73
N THR A 262 16.17 -4.00 18.76
CA THR A 262 14.98 -3.14 18.72
C THR A 262 14.53 -2.88 20.16
N PRO A 263 14.42 -1.61 20.60
CA PRO A 263 13.92 -1.32 21.94
C PRO A 263 12.50 -1.86 22.15
N ALA A 264 12.23 -2.49 23.29
CA ALA A 264 10.93 -3.10 23.57
C ALA A 264 9.77 -2.11 23.46
N ARG A 265 9.98 -0.86 23.89
CA ARG A 265 8.98 0.21 23.79
C ARG A 265 8.59 0.50 22.33
N VAL A 266 9.52 0.40 21.39
CA VAL A 266 9.24 0.57 19.97
C VAL A 266 8.41 -0.61 19.48
N ILE A 267 8.78 -1.84 19.84
CA ILE A 267 8.03 -3.05 19.47
C ILE A 267 6.60 -2.94 19.99
N ILE A 268 6.39 -2.63 21.26
CA ILE A 268 5.07 -2.48 21.87
C ILE A 268 4.22 -1.47 21.07
N ASN A 269 4.76 -0.28 20.81
CA ASN A 269 4.04 0.75 20.07
C ASN A 269 3.62 0.27 18.67
N GLU A 270 4.49 -0.46 17.97
CA GLU A 270 4.16 -0.99 16.64
C GLU A 270 3.00 -2.00 16.69
N TYR A 271 3.01 -2.93 17.66
CA TYR A 271 1.93 -3.91 17.78
C TYR A 271 0.62 -3.33 18.33
N ILE A 272 0.68 -2.25 19.11
CA ILE A 272 -0.53 -1.47 19.47
C ILE A 272 -1.16 -0.86 18.21
N GLU A 273 -0.35 -0.24 17.34
CA GLU A 273 -0.88 0.33 16.10
C GLU A 273 -1.45 -0.74 15.16
N ILE A 274 -0.79 -1.90 15.06
CA ILE A 274 -1.29 -3.06 14.31
C ILE A 274 -2.63 -3.53 14.87
N SER A 275 -2.76 -3.64 16.18
CA SER A 275 -3.99 -4.10 16.81
C SER A 275 -5.20 -3.18 16.55
N LYS A 276 -4.97 -1.88 16.36
CA LYS A 276 -6.03 -0.93 15.99
C LYS A 276 -6.59 -1.18 14.58
N VAL A 277 -5.78 -1.74 13.68
CA VAL A 277 -6.17 -2.05 12.31
C VAL A 277 -6.84 -3.42 12.22
N PHE A 278 -6.27 -4.41 12.91
CA PHE A 278 -6.64 -5.81 12.75
C PHE A 278 -7.64 -6.33 13.78
N SER A 279 -7.83 -5.61 14.90
CA SER A 279 -8.66 -6.12 15.99
C SER A 279 -9.70 -5.11 16.48
N THR A 280 -10.36 -5.41 17.59
CA THR A 280 -11.43 -4.55 18.15
C THR A 280 -10.86 -3.29 18.81
N ASP A 281 -11.71 -2.25 18.96
CA ASP A 281 -11.34 -0.96 19.59
C ASP A 281 -10.76 -1.10 21.01
N ARG A 282 -10.99 -2.22 21.70
CA ARG A 282 -10.47 -2.47 23.04
C ARG A 282 -9.23 -3.34 23.08
N SER A 283 -8.92 -4.03 21.99
CA SER A 283 -7.76 -4.94 21.91
C SER A 283 -6.44 -4.21 22.09
N ASN A 284 -6.30 -2.98 21.60
CA ASN A 284 -5.09 -2.20 21.78
C ASN A 284 -4.73 -1.93 23.25
N ILE A 285 -5.73 -1.67 24.11
CA ILE A 285 -5.54 -1.45 25.56
C ILE A 285 -5.13 -2.76 26.24
N PHE A 286 -5.80 -3.85 25.87
CA PHE A 286 -5.50 -5.19 26.39
C PHE A 286 -4.06 -5.62 26.01
N ILE A 287 -3.71 -5.53 24.73
CA ILE A 287 -2.38 -5.89 24.20
C ILE A 287 -1.29 -5.04 24.87
N ASN A 288 -1.51 -3.73 25.00
CA ASN A 288 -0.58 -2.85 25.72
C ASN A 288 -0.34 -3.30 27.15
N GLY A 289 -1.41 -3.60 27.89
CA GLY A 289 -1.31 -4.03 29.30
C GLY A 289 -0.52 -5.33 29.46
N ILE A 290 -0.72 -6.29 28.56
CA ILE A 290 0.01 -7.58 28.60
C ILE A 290 1.49 -7.39 28.23
N LEU A 291 1.79 -6.64 27.17
CA LEU A 291 3.17 -6.42 26.72
C LEU A 291 3.98 -5.58 27.73
N ASP A 292 3.37 -4.56 28.34
CA ASP A 292 4.00 -3.78 29.41
C ASP A 292 4.34 -4.65 30.63
N LYS A 293 3.45 -5.56 31.01
CA LYS A 293 3.70 -6.51 32.10
C LYS A 293 4.82 -7.47 31.74
N TYR A 294 4.80 -8.00 30.51
CA TYR A 294 5.82 -8.91 30.02
C TYR A 294 7.22 -8.28 30.05
N THR A 295 7.39 -7.06 29.51
CA THR A 295 8.69 -6.39 29.45
C THR A 295 9.25 -6.02 30.82
N LYS A 296 8.41 -5.67 31.79
CA LYS A 296 8.82 -5.43 33.19
C LYS A 296 9.40 -6.68 33.83
N ASP A 297 8.78 -7.83 33.61
CA ASP A 297 9.22 -9.09 34.24
C ASP A 297 10.56 -9.60 33.69
N ILE A 298 10.86 -9.30 32.41
CA ILE A 298 12.15 -9.66 31.78
C ILE A 298 13.20 -8.54 31.89
N ASN A 299 12.93 -7.45 32.62
CA ASN A 299 13.80 -6.28 32.78
C ASN A 299 14.30 -5.70 31.44
N ARG A 300 13.45 -5.68 30.41
CA ARG A 300 13.75 -5.14 29.10
C ARG A 300 12.94 -3.87 28.83
N ASN A 301 13.61 -2.71 28.83
CA ASN A 301 13.03 -1.38 28.58
C ASN A 301 13.22 -0.95 27.13
#